data_c64b988e6166bfce208fe0c2fb1f8dc8
#
_entry.id   c64b988e6166bfce208fe0c2fb1f8dc8
#
_cell.length_a   1.000
_cell.length_b   1.000
_cell.length_c   1.000
_cell.angle_alpha   90.00
_cell.angle_beta   90.00
_cell.angle_gamma   90.00
#
_symmetry.space_group_name_H-M   'P 1'
#
loop_
_entity.id
_entity.type
_entity.pdbx_description
1 polymer ?
#
loop_
_entity_poly.entity_id
_entity_poly.type
_entity_poly.pdbx_seq_one_letter_code
_entity_poly.pdbx_strand_id
1 'polypeptide(L)'
;MLDRFDLILLNLVQRDDSRTADSLAADVPLSSSAIARRLRRLRAEGWISRTVALLSPKLTSRRLRALVLVQLAEHADKSGIQSLLNRMASTTQIQFCYEIAGTYDYLLLIDCAHMDEFTDIAEAVLVSHPTVHRYETSFVKREVKFAPFVDLVP
;
A
#
# COMPACT_ATOMS: atom_id res chain seq x y z
N MET A 1 22.78 5.94 9.91
CA MET A 1 21.89 6.94 10.54
C MET A 1 21.51 7.95 9.47
N LEU A 2 20.22 8.33 9.39
CA LEU A 2 19.74 9.37 8.48
C LEU A 2 20.09 10.75 9.03
N ASP A 3 20.58 11.65 8.18
CA ASP A 3 20.77 13.05 8.52
C ASP A 3 19.60 13.92 7.98
N ARG A 4 19.61 15.21 8.33
CA ARG A 4 18.59 16.17 7.90
C ARG A 4 18.38 16.19 6.36
N PHE A 5 19.46 16.14 5.61
CA PHE A 5 19.39 16.16 4.15
C PHE A 5 18.81 14.87 3.56
N ASP A 6 19.07 13.74 4.20
CA ASP A 6 18.46 12.47 3.83
C ASP A 6 16.93 12.51 4.00
N LEU A 7 16.46 13.07 5.13
CA LEU A 7 15.00 13.22 5.38
C LEU A 7 14.35 14.17 4.37
N ILE A 8 14.99 15.28 4.04
CA ILE A 8 14.51 16.20 2.99
C ILE A 8 14.43 15.49 1.64
N LEU A 9 15.46 14.76 1.24
CA LEU A 9 15.50 14.02 -0.02
C LEU A 9 14.41 12.94 -0.04
N LEU A 10 14.21 12.19 1.06
CA LEU A 10 13.15 11.20 1.17
C LEU A 10 11.76 11.84 1.05
N ASN A 11 11.54 13.02 1.66
CA ASN A 11 10.29 13.77 1.51
C ASN A 11 10.02 14.22 0.07
N LEU A 12 11.04 14.54 -0.69
CA LEU A 12 10.91 14.94 -2.09
C LEU A 12 10.64 13.73 -3.00
N VAL A 13 11.45 12.67 -2.89
CA VAL A 13 11.34 11.52 -3.80
C VAL A 13 10.11 10.66 -3.53
N GLN A 14 9.57 10.61 -2.31
CA GLN A 14 8.30 9.90 -2.08
C GLN A 14 7.11 10.57 -2.77
N ARG A 15 7.22 11.85 -3.16
CA ARG A 15 6.21 12.60 -3.90
C ARG A 15 6.40 12.49 -5.41
N ASP A 16 7.67 12.51 -5.85
CA ASP A 16 8.03 12.40 -7.26
C ASP A 16 9.46 11.85 -7.40
N ASP A 17 9.60 10.55 -7.61
CA ASP A 17 10.90 9.89 -7.82
C ASP A 17 11.41 10.00 -9.27
N SER A 18 10.67 10.64 -10.17
CA SER A 18 11.12 10.92 -11.54
C SER A 18 12.08 12.11 -11.62
N ARG A 19 12.19 12.91 -10.58
CA ARG A 19 13.05 14.08 -10.51
C ARG A 19 14.53 13.69 -10.56
N THR A 20 15.27 14.40 -11.41
CA THR A 20 16.74 14.24 -11.50
C THR A 20 17.45 14.86 -10.31
N ALA A 21 18.70 14.45 -10.05
CA ALA A 21 19.52 15.07 -9.01
C ALA A 21 19.74 16.58 -9.25
N ASP A 22 19.82 17.00 -10.51
CA ASP A 22 19.91 18.42 -10.87
C ASP A 22 18.64 19.20 -10.53
N SER A 23 17.47 18.61 -10.79
CA SER A 23 16.19 19.21 -10.40
C SER A 23 16.02 19.28 -8.88
N LEU A 24 16.48 18.29 -8.15
CA LEU A 24 16.42 18.27 -6.68
C LEU A 24 17.40 19.30 -6.04
N ALA A 25 18.50 19.64 -6.71
CA ALA A 25 19.46 20.63 -6.24
C ALA A 25 18.86 22.06 -6.15
N ALA A 26 17.73 22.31 -6.79
CA ALA A 26 17.01 23.58 -6.62
C ALA A 26 16.31 23.70 -5.25
N ASP A 27 15.96 22.56 -4.62
CA ASP A 27 15.22 22.51 -3.35
C ASP A 27 16.10 22.14 -2.15
N VAL A 28 17.31 21.66 -2.39
CA VAL A 28 18.22 21.19 -1.33
C VAL A 28 19.59 21.82 -1.53
N PRO A 29 20.22 22.43 -0.48
CA PRO A 29 21.51 23.07 -0.60
C PRO A 29 22.67 22.04 -0.68
N LEU A 30 22.62 21.19 -1.70
CA LEU A 30 23.61 20.18 -2.03
C LEU A 30 23.89 20.17 -3.53
N SER A 31 25.11 19.77 -3.92
CA SER A 31 25.40 19.54 -5.34
C SER A 31 24.65 18.33 -5.89
N SER A 32 24.33 18.33 -7.19
CA SER A 32 23.67 17.20 -7.86
C SER A 32 24.42 15.88 -7.65
N SER A 33 25.75 15.91 -7.66
CA SER A 33 26.56 14.71 -7.41
C SER A 33 26.42 14.19 -5.97
N ALA A 34 26.32 15.09 -4.99
CA ALA A 34 26.08 14.73 -3.60
C ALA A 34 24.67 14.13 -3.42
N ILE A 35 23.66 14.72 -4.05
CA ILE A 35 22.28 14.21 -4.07
C ILE A 35 22.24 12.82 -4.69
N ALA A 36 22.80 12.63 -5.88
CA ALA A 36 22.82 11.34 -6.56
C ALA A 36 23.49 10.24 -5.72
N ARG A 37 24.60 10.57 -5.05
CA ARG A 37 25.29 9.64 -4.14
C ARG A 37 24.42 9.27 -2.95
N ARG A 38 23.73 10.24 -2.32
CA ARG A 38 22.86 10.01 -1.18
C ARG A 38 21.66 9.14 -1.57
N LEU A 39 20.96 9.45 -2.66
CA LEU A 39 19.83 8.65 -3.13
C LEU A 39 20.23 7.21 -3.46
N ARG A 40 21.42 7.02 -4.05
CA ARG A 40 21.96 5.68 -4.30
C ARG A 40 22.20 4.91 -3.00
N ARG A 41 22.78 5.57 -1.99
CA ARG A 41 22.95 4.99 -0.65
C ARG A 41 21.61 4.66 0.01
N LEU A 42 20.65 5.59 0.01
CA LEU A 42 19.33 5.38 0.61
C LEU A 42 18.57 4.19 0.00
N ARG A 43 18.71 3.98 -1.32
CA ARG A 43 18.18 2.79 -1.99
C ARG A 43 18.94 1.51 -1.60
N ALA A 44 20.27 1.57 -1.57
CA ALA A 44 21.11 0.43 -1.21
C ALA A 44 20.93 -0.03 0.25
N GLU A 45 20.70 0.92 1.17
CA GLU A 45 20.42 0.66 2.58
C GLU A 45 18.94 0.28 2.86
N GLY A 46 18.07 0.27 1.84
CA GLY A 46 16.67 -0.13 1.97
C GLY A 46 15.75 0.93 2.59
N TRP A 47 16.19 2.19 2.76
CA TRP A 47 15.32 3.29 3.19
C TRP A 47 14.27 3.65 2.15
N ILE A 48 14.54 3.39 0.88
CA ILE A 48 13.58 3.38 -0.20
C ILE A 48 13.40 1.92 -0.61
N SER A 49 12.30 1.32 -0.23
CA SER A 49 12.05 -0.11 -0.46
C SER A 49 11.74 -0.42 -1.93
N ARG A 50 11.00 0.46 -2.59
CA ARG A 50 10.64 0.36 -4.02
C ARG A 50 10.09 1.67 -4.55
N THR A 51 10.13 1.83 -5.86
CA THR A 51 9.45 2.92 -6.59
C THR A 51 8.31 2.34 -7.41
N VAL A 52 7.16 2.99 -7.41
CA VAL A 52 6.00 2.60 -8.19
C VAL A 52 5.47 3.78 -8.98
N ALA A 53 4.98 3.54 -10.19
CA ALA A 53 4.25 4.53 -10.96
C ALA A 53 2.77 4.50 -10.58
N LEU A 54 2.21 5.63 -10.21
CA LEU A 54 0.77 5.78 -10.04
C LEU A 54 0.12 6.05 -11.39
N LEU A 55 -0.83 5.20 -11.76
CA LEU A 55 -1.52 5.33 -13.04
C LEU A 55 -2.56 6.46 -13.00
N SER A 56 -2.77 7.10 -14.14
CA SER A 56 -3.79 8.13 -14.29
C SER A 56 -5.19 7.60 -13.95
N PRO A 57 -6.02 8.38 -13.23
CA PRO A 57 -7.43 8.06 -13.00
C PRO A 57 -8.22 7.74 -14.27
N LYS A 58 -7.78 8.23 -15.45
CA LYS A 58 -8.38 7.87 -16.75
C LYS A 58 -8.37 6.36 -17.03
N LEU A 59 -7.37 5.64 -16.49
CA LEU A 59 -7.25 4.18 -16.63
C LEU A 59 -7.93 3.42 -15.50
N THR A 60 -8.05 4.03 -14.32
CA THR A 60 -8.50 3.33 -13.10
C THR A 60 -9.91 3.72 -12.65
N SER A 61 -10.53 4.76 -13.24
CA SER A 61 -11.83 5.30 -12.80
C SER A 61 -13.02 4.36 -12.98
N ARG A 62 -12.90 3.33 -13.82
CA ARG A 62 -13.96 2.33 -14.05
C ARG A 62 -13.78 1.05 -13.25
N ARG A 63 -12.74 0.96 -12.43
CA ARG A 63 -12.50 -0.20 -11.60
C ARG A 63 -13.39 -0.17 -10.36
N LEU A 64 -13.81 -1.35 -9.94
CA LEU A 64 -14.55 -1.53 -8.70
C LEU A 64 -13.54 -1.67 -7.56
N ARG A 65 -13.64 -0.79 -6.57
CA ARG A 65 -12.85 -0.88 -5.34
C ARG A 65 -13.74 -1.13 -4.14
N ALA A 66 -13.36 -2.09 -3.32
CA ALA A 66 -14.07 -2.49 -2.12
C ALA A 66 -13.16 -2.44 -0.90
N LEU A 67 -13.60 -1.74 0.14
CA LEU A 67 -13.05 -1.87 1.48
C LEU A 67 -13.76 -3.02 2.17
N VAL A 68 -12.99 -3.99 2.65
CA VAL A 68 -13.51 -5.21 3.27
C VAL A 68 -12.94 -5.32 4.68
N LEU A 69 -13.85 -5.32 5.65
CA LEU A 69 -13.55 -5.56 7.06
C LEU A 69 -13.76 -7.05 7.34
N VAL A 70 -12.77 -7.72 7.91
CA VAL A 70 -12.80 -9.16 8.18
C VAL A 70 -12.71 -9.40 9.67
N GLN A 71 -13.60 -10.24 10.19
CA GLN A 71 -13.58 -10.73 11.56
C GLN A 71 -13.23 -12.21 11.58
N LEU A 72 -12.28 -12.57 12.42
CA LEU A 72 -11.87 -13.95 12.60
C LEU A 72 -12.84 -14.72 13.48
N ALA A 73 -12.86 -16.04 13.34
CA ALA A 73 -13.57 -16.93 14.25
C ALA A 73 -12.88 -16.93 15.64
N GLU A 74 -13.67 -17.03 16.71
CA GLU A 74 -13.15 -17.02 18.09
C GLU A 74 -12.08 -18.08 18.36
N HIS A 75 -12.13 -19.20 17.66
CA HIS A 75 -11.21 -20.31 17.80
C HIS A 75 -10.19 -20.43 16.66
N ALA A 76 -9.97 -19.32 15.93
CA ALA A 76 -8.97 -19.28 14.87
C ALA A 76 -7.58 -19.54 15.44
N ASP A 77 -6.95 -20.62 15.02
CA ASP A 77 -5.59 -20.93 15.42
C ASP A 77 -4.55 -20.19 14.58
N LYS A 78 -3.31 -20.16 15.06
CA LYS A 78 -2.20 -19.47 14.36
C LYS A 78 -1.98 -19.99 12.94
N SER A 79 -2.18 -21.28 12.71
CA SER A 79 -1.99 -21.94 11.42
C SER A 79 -3.04 -21.48 10.41
N GLY A 80 -4.32 -21.45 10.84
CA GLY A 80 -5.42 -20.94 10.03
C GLY A 80 -5.26 -19.45 9.70
N ILE A 81 -4.87 -18.64 10.68
CA ILE A 81 -4.59 -17.21 10.46
C ILE A 81 -3.46 -17.04 9.44
N GLN A 82 -2.34 -17.77 9.57
CA GLN A 82 -1.23 -17.68 8.62
C GLN A 82 -1.65 -18.13 7.22
N SER A 83 -2.47 -19.17 7.11
CA SER A 83 -3.03 -19.63 5.84
C SER A 83 -3.88 -18.54 5.17
N LEU A 84 -4.74 -17.87 5.94
CA LEU A 84 -5.56 -16.75 5.46
C LEU A 84 -4.69 -15.58 4.97
N LEU A 85 -3.69 -15.18 5.77
CA LEU A 85 -2.75 -14.11 5.41
C LEU A 85 -1.97 -14.42 4.13
N ASN A 86 -1.50 -15.65 3.96
CA ASN A 86 -0.82 -16.09 2.75
C ASN A 86 -1.74 -16.03 1.52
N ARG A 87 -3.01 -16.41 1.67
CA ARG A 87 -4.01 -16.33 0.61
C ARG A 87 -4.28 -14.88 0.23
N MET A 88 -4.46 -13.99 1.21
CA MET A 88 -4.60 -12.55 0.98
C MET A 88 -3.37 -11.96 0.27
N ALA A 89 -2.16 -12.30 0.73
CA ALA A 89 -0.92 -11.78 0.16
C ALA A 89 -0.65 -12.26 -1.28
N SER A 90 -1.13 -13.45 -1.65
CA SER A 90 -0.97 -14.00 -3.00
C SER A 90 -2.05 -13.53 -3.98
N THR A 91 -3.13 -12.90 -3.51
CA THR A 91 -4.22 -12.39 -4.35
C THR A 91 -3.88 -11.00 -4.86
N THR A 92 -3.58 -10.88 -6.15
CA THR A 92 -3.09 -9.63 -6.76
C THR A 92 -4.08 -8.47 -6.73
N GLN A 93 -5.37 -8.75 -6.65
CA GLN A 93 -6.45 -7.77 -6.54
C GLN A 93 -6.54 -7.15 -5.14
N ILE A 94 -5.96 -7.78 -4.13
CA ILE A 94 -5.85 -7.20 -2.79
C ILE A 94 -4.65 -6.25 -2.78
N GLN A 95 -4.92 -4.95 -2.81
CA GLN A 95 -3.89 -3.91 -2.88
C GLN A 95 -3.21 -3.68 -1.54
N PHE A 96 -3.95 -3.79 -0.43
CA PHE A 96 -3.40 -3.79 0.92
C PHE A 96 -4.24 -4.66 1.87
N CYS A 97 -3.60 -5.10 2.93
CA CYS A 97 -4.20 -5.78 4.07
C CYS A 97 -3.55 -5.22 5.33
N TYR A 98 -4.35 -4.63 6.22
CA TYR A 98 -3.92 -4.16 7.53
C TYR A 98 -4.58 -4.99 8.62
N GLU A 99 -3.79 -5.42 9.59
CA GLU A 99 -4.30 -5.87 10.88
C GLU A 99 -4.73 -4.63 11.67
N ILE A 100 -5.94 -4.63 12.21
CA ILE A 100 -6.51 -3.48 12.89
C ILE A 100 -6.97 -3.85 14.30
N ALA A 101 -6.97 -2.89 15.19
CA ALA A 101 -7.51 -3.05 16.54
C ALA A 101 -8.95 -2.55 16.58
N GLY A 102 -9.90 -3.39 17.02
CA GLY A 102 -11.33 -3.04 17.11
C GLY A 102 -12.23 -4.24 16.97
N THR A 103 -13.42 -4.04 16.44
CA THR A 103 -14.43 -5.10 16.23
C THR A 103 -14.02 -6.09 15.14
N TYR A 104 -13.24 -5.63 14.18
CA TYR A 104 -12.70 -6.43 13.06
C TYR A 104 -11.20 -6.58 13.24
N ASP A 105 -10.64 -7.66 12.66
CA ASP A 105 -9.23 -8.01 12.76
C ASP A 105 -8.42 -7.50 11.58
N TYR A 106 -9.02 -7.49 10.37
CA TYR A 106 -8.32 -7.03 9.15
C TYR A 106 -9.17 -6.06 8.33
N LEU A 107 -8.47 -5.13 7.68
CA LEU A 107 -9.00 -4.23 6.65
C LEU A 107 -8.27 -4.49 5.33
N LEU A 108 -9.03 -4.78 4.28
CA LEU A 108 -8.51 -4.98 2.92
C LEU A 108 -9.01 -3.88 1.99
N LEU A 109 -8.20 -3.54 0.98
CA LEU A 109 -8.68 -2.90 -0.24
C LEU A 109 -8.58 -3.89 -1.39
N ILE A 110 -9.69 -4.24 -1.99
CA ILE A 110 -9.79 -5.07 -3.19
C ILE A 110 -10.09 -4.18 -4.37
N ASP A 111 -9.27 -4.28 -5.43
CA ASP A 111 -9.44 -3.56 -6.69
C ASP A 111 -9.64 -4.57 -7.82
N CYS A 112 -10.81 -4.57 -8.44
CA CYS A 112 -11.21 -5.51 -9.48
C CYS A 112 -11.92 -4.79 -10.64
N ALA A 113 -12.15 -5.50 -11.75
CA ALA A 113 -12.75 -4.92 -12.94
C ALA A 113 -14.27 -4.72 -12.79
N HIS A 114 -14.97 -5.67 -12.14
CA HIS A 114 -16.42 -5.70 -12.02
C HIS A 114 -16.87 -6.55 -10.82
N MET A 115 -18.19 -6.56 -10.56
CA MET A 115 -18.78 -7.21 -9.39
C MET A 115 -18.57 -8.73 -9.37
N ASP A 116 -18.63 -9.39 -10.52
CA ASP A 116 -18.45 -10.85 -10.58
C ASP A 116 -17.04 -11.24 -10.15
N GLU A 117 -16.01 -10.50 -10.60
CA GLU A 117 -14.62 -10.71 -10.14
C GLU A 117 -14.49 -10.48 -8.63
N PHE A 118 -15.18 -9.46 -8.08
CA PHE A 118 -15.20 -9.25 -6.63
C PHE A 118 -15.79 -10.46 -5.90
N THR A 119 -16.91 -10.98 -6.41
CA THR A 119 -17.59 -12.14 -5.83
C THR A 119 -16.69 -13.37 -5.81
N ASP A 120 -16.02 -13.64 -6.93
CA ASP A 120 -15.08 -14.77 -7.05
C ASP A 120 -13.91 -14.64 -6.06
N ILE A 121 -13.35 -13.42 -5.91
CA ILE A 121 -12.28 -13.15 -4.96
C ILE A 121 -12.77 -13.35 -3.52
N ALA A 122 -13.93 -12.78 -3.17
CA ALA A 122 -14.50 -12.90 -1.84
C ALA A 122 -14.78 -14.35 -1.48
N GLU A 123 -15.36 -15.13 -2.42
CA GLU A 123 -15.58 -16.56 -2.24
C GLU A 123 -14.28 -17.34 -2.03
N ALA A 124 -13.30 -17.12 -2.89
CA ALA A 124 -12.03 -17.84 -2.84
C ALA A 124 -11.20 -17.50 -1.61
N VAL A 125 -11.22 -16.23 -1.16
CA VAL A 125 -10.30 -15.75 -0.10
C VAL A 125 -10.97 -15.79 1.28
N LEU A 126 -12.24 -15.41 1.37
CA LEU A 126 -12.91 -15.15 2.64
C LEU A 126 -13.97 -16.21 2.95
N VAL A 127 -14.98 -16.40 2.08
CA VAL A 127 -16.14 -17.27 2.38
C VAL A 127 -15.69 -18.73 2.57
N SER A 128 -14.81 -19.22 1.71
CA SER A 128 -14.32 -20.59 1.78
C SER A 128 -13.31 -20.85 2.90
N HIS A 129 -12.89 -19.81 3.64
CA HIS A 129 -11.83 -19.96 4.65
C HIS A 129 -12.41 -20.11 6.05
N PRO A 130 -12.16 -21.24 6.75
CA PRO A 130 -12.79 -21.55 8.05
C PRO A 130 -12.39 -20.59 9.18
N THR A 131 -11.26 -19.88 9.02
CA THR A 131 -10.78 -18.88 9.97
C THR A 131 -11.59 -17.59 9.96
N VAL A 132 -12.33 -17.31 8.86
CA VAL A 132 -13.17 -16.13 8.72
C VAL A 132 -14.53 -16.40 9.36
N HIS A 133 -14.90 -15.59 10.35
CA HIS A 133 -16.23 -15.61 10.94
C HIS A 133 -17.24 -14.86 10.07
N ARG A 134 -16.89 -13.62 9.74
CA ARG A 134 -17.68 -12.75 8.85
C ARG A 134 -16.83 -11.69 8.21
N TYR A 135 -17.35 -11.07 7.18
CA TYR A 135 -16.77 -9.87 6.58
C TYR A 135 -17.86 -8.88 6.19
N GLU A 136 -17.50 -7.62 6.15
CA GLU A 136 -18.37 -6.53 5.69
C GLU A 136 -17.68 -5.79 4.55
N THR A 137 -18.46 -5.44 3.52
CA THR A 137 -17.94 -4.78 2.32
C THR A 137 -18.56 -3.41 2.14
N SER A 138 -17.71 -2.42 1.87
CA SER A 138 -18.12 -1.08 1.46
C SER A 138 -17.47 -0.75 0.13
N PHE A 139 -18.27 -0.49 -0.90
CA PHE A 139 -17.75 -0.12 -2.22
C PHE A 139 -17.37 1.36 -2.26
N VAL A 140 -16.19 1.64 -2.80
CA VAL A 140 -15.67 3.00 -2.95
C VAL A 140 -16.45 3.71 -4.05
N LYS A 141 -17.28 4.66 -3.67
CA LYS A 141 -18.06 5.47 -4.62
C LYS A 141 -17.19 6.49 -5.35
N ARG A 142 -16.23 7.09 -4.65
CA ARG A 142 -15.35 8.14 -5.18
C ARG A 142 -14.09 8.22 -4.33
N GLU A 143 -12.95 8.33 -4.98
CA GLU A 143 -11.72 8.72 -4.32
C GLU A 143 -11.71 10.23 -4.10
N VAL A 144 -11.63 10.66 -2.86
CA VAL A 144 -11.59 12.09 -2.48
C VAL A 144 -10.15 12.55 -2.34
N LYS A 145 -9.29 11.69 -1.78
CA LYS A 145 -7.87 11.94 -1.58
C LYS A 145 -7.12 10.62 -1.56
N PHE A 146 -6.03 10.57 -2.30
CA PHE A 146 -5.03 9.51 -2.20
C PHE A 146 -3.65 10.15 -2.11
N ALA A 147 -3.05 10.08 -0.95
CA ALA A 147 -1.74 10.67 -0.68
C ALA A 147 -0.94 9.73 0.22
N PRO A 148 -0.28 8.70 -0.36
CA PRO A 148 0.45 7.67 0.38
C PRO A 148 1.83 8.17 0.83
N PHE A 149 1.90 9.41 1.29
CA PHE A 149 3.13 10.06 1.73
C PHE A 149 3.12 10.23 3.24
N VAL A 150 4.30 10.17 3.85
CA VAL A 150 4.53 10.49 5.26
C VAL A 150 5.44 11.73 5.35
N ASP A 151 5.16 12.64 6.28
CA ASP A 151 6.03 13.79 6.51
C ASP A 151 7.13 13.39 7.50
N LEU A 152 8.35 13.27 6.98
CA LEU A 152 9.53 13.03 7.80
C LEU A 152 10.04 14.37 8.30
N VAL A 153 10.11 14.51 9.62
CA VAL A 153 10.63 15.74 10.25
C VAL A 153 12.14 15.71 10.23
N PRO A 154 12.80 16.72 9.58
CA PRO A 154 14.25 16.82 9.49
C PRO A 154 14.93 17.13 10.82
#